data_f085044e4ceeee46ccd7c30cf3af2425
#
_entry.id   f085044e4ceeee46ccd7c30cf3af2425
#
_cell.length_a   1.000
_cell.length_b   1.000
_cell.length_c   1.000
_cell.angle_alpha   90.00
_cell.angle_beta   90.00
_cell.angle_gamma   90.00
#
_symmetry.space_group_name_H-M   'P 1'
#
loop_
_entity.id
_entity.type
_entity.pdbx_description
1 polymer ?
#
loop_
_entity_poly.entity_id
_entity_poly.type
_entity_poly.pdbx_seq_one_letter_code
_entity_poly.pdbx_strand_id
1 'polypeptide(L)'
;MTKKIKFSIVIAVFNRPTEIEELLKSISLQDYRDFEIIIVEDGSEKSSKEVVNSYNDKLNIFYYFIKNRGPALARNFGVSKSKGEWIIFFDSDCTIPSNYFFEVEKYLKKKSINFYGGPDMMDKSFSYLQKSINFSMTS
;
A
#
# COMPACT_ATOMS: atom_id res chain seq x y z
N MET A 1 -20.93 -4.61 -15.56
CA MET A 1 -20.62 -4.38 -14.15
C MET A 1 -19.14 -4.41 -13.88
N THR A 2 -18.64 -3.40 -13.21
CA THR A 2 -17.23 -3.34 -12.88
C THR A 2 -16.94 -4.16 -11.64
N LYS A 3 -15.99 -5.06 -11.73
CA LYS A 3 -15.55 -5.83 -10.57
C LYS A 3 -14.90 -4.89 -9.56
N LYS A 4 -15.22 -5.04 -8.30
CA LYS A 4 -14.61 -4.26 -7.25
C LYS A 4 -13.16 -4.71 -7.03
N ILE A 5 -12.26 -3.73 -6.90
CA ILE A 5 -10.85 -4.00 -6.64
C ILE A 5 -10.72 -4.58 -5.24
N LYS A 6 -9.89 -5.61 -5.09
CA LYS A 6 -9.71 -6.26 -3.79
C LYS A 6 -8.98 -5.38 -2.79
N PHE A 7 -7.84 -4.84 -3.19
CA PHE A 7 -6.99 -4.05 -2.28
C PHE A 7 -6.71 -2.66 -2.82
N SER A 8 -6.78 -1.68 -1.93
CA SER A 8 -6.23 -0.36 -2.17
C SER A 8 -5.02 -0.19 -1.28
N ILE A 9 -3.86 -0.01 -1.91
CA ILE A 9 -2.61 0.19 -1.19
C ILE A 9 -2.40 1.69 -1.04
N VAL A 10 -2.35 2.17 0.19
CA VAL A 10 -2.17 3.59 0.46
C VAL A 10 -0.77 3.82 1.01
N ILE A 11 -0.01 4.68 0.34
CA ILE A 11 1.37 4.98 0.69
C ILE A 11 1.51 6.49 0.82
N ALA A 12 1.81 6.95 2.03
CA ALA A 12 2.16 8.35 2.27
C ALA A 12 3.67 8.48 2.18
N VAL A 13 4.15 9.47 1.44
CA VAL A 13 5.59 9.63 1.22
C VAL A 13 6.00 11.08 1.41
N PHE A 14 7.18 11.26 2.03
CA PHE A 14 7.77 12.57 2.22
C PHE A 14 9.28 12.47 2.02
N ASN A 15 9.77 13.09 0.92
CA ASN A 15 11.20 13.15 0.59
C ASN A 15 11.90 11.79 0.55
N ARG A 16 11.26 10.76 -0.07
CA ARG A 16 11.81 9.41 -0.12
C ARG A 16 11.69 8.76 -1.51
N PRO A 17 12.19 9.41 -2.57
CA PRO A 17 12.02 8.84 -3.91
C PRO A 17 12.74 7.49 -4.09
N THR A 18 13.90 7.31 -3.46
CA THR A 18 14.64 6.05 -3.58
C THR A 18 13.90 4.91 -2.90
N GLU A 19 13.37 5.15 -1.73
CA GLU A 19 12.62 4.14 -0.99
C GLU A 19 11.32 3.78 -1.72
N ILE A 20 10.65 4.78 -2.30
CA ILE A 20 9.45 4.52 -3.11
C ILE A 20 9.79 3.66 -4.30
N GLU A 21 10.94 3.88 -4.94
CA GLU A 21 11.34 3.05 -6.07
C GLU A 21 11.51 1.59 -5.66
N GLU A 22 12.15 1.35 -4.53
CA GLU A 22 12.34 -0.02 -4.04
C GLU A 22 11.01 -0.68 -3.71
N LEU A 23 10.10 0.05 -3.08
CA LEU A 23 8.78 -0.46 -2.75
C LEU A 23 7.99 -0.79 -4.02
N LEU A 24 7.93 0.12 -4.97
CA LEU A 24 7.21 -0.10 -6.22
C LEU A 24 7.79 -1.27 -7.00
N LYS A 25 9.12 -1.41 -6.99
CA LYS A 25 9.75 -2.55 -7.62
C LYS A 25 9.27 -3.85 -7.00
N SER A 26 9.22 -3.93 -5.67
CA SER A 26 8.75 -5.14 -5.00
C SER A 26 7.27 -5.41 -5.29
N ILE A 27 6.46 -4.38 -5.41
CA ILE A 27 5.05 -4.54 -5.76
C ILE A 27 4.92 -5.02 -7.22
N SER A 28 5.77 -4.52 -8.11
CA SER A 28 5.71 -4.90 -9.52
C SER A 28 6.07 -6.37 -9.75
N LEU A 29 6.73 -7.00 -8.79
CA LEU A 29 7.11 -8.40 -8.89
C LEU A 29 6.02 -9.35 -8.37
N GLN A 30 4.89 -8.82 -7.93
CA GLN A 30 3.77 -9.64 -7.48
C GLN A 30 3.08 -10.29 -8.68
N ASP A 31 2.74 -11.57 -8.55
CA ASP A 31 1.91 -12.23 -9.54
C ASP A 31 0.44 -11.83 -9.40
N TYR A 32 0.02 -11.54 -8.19
CA TYR A 32 -1.32 -11.06 -7.89
C TYR A 32 -1.46 -9.61 -8.35
N ARG A 33 -2.58 -9.29 -9.00
CA ARG A 33 -2.75 -7.94 -9.58
C ARG A 33 -4.06 -7.25 -9.21
N ASP A 34 -4.87 -7.84 -8.37
CA ASP A 34 -6.17 -7.26 -8.03
C ASP A 34 -6.03 -6.18 -6.96
N PHE A 35 -5.31 -5.12 -7.31
CA PHE A 35 -5.10 -3.98 -6.41
C PHE A 35 -4.88 -2.69 -7.18
N GLU A 36 -5.08 -1.59 -6.50
CA GLU A 36 -4.67 -0.26 -6.94
C GLU A 36 -3.68 0.31 -5.92
N ILE A 37 -2.87 1.23 -6.35
CA ILE A 37 -1.89 1.88 -5.48
C ILE A 37 -2.20 3.37 -5.45
N ILE A 38 -2.32 3.92 -4.25
CA ILE A 38 -2.56 5.34 -4.08
C ILE A 38 -1.37 5.93 -3.34
N ILE A 39 -0.61 6.75 -4.02
CA ILE A 39 0.56 7.41 -3.46
C ILE A 39 0.23 8.85 -3.17
N VAL A 40 0.40 9.24 -1.91
CA VAL A 40 0.14 10.61 -1.47
C VAL A 40 1.47 11.24 -1.07
N GLU A 41 1.93 12.14 -1.90
CA GLU A 41 3.16 12.89 -1.67
C GLU A 41 2.82 14.06 -0.75
N ASP A 42 3.36 14.03 0.44
CA ASP A 42 3.00 14.98 1.50
C ASP A 42 3.92 16.19 1.51
N GLY A 43 3.88 16.97 0.44
CA GLY A 43 4.62 18.21 0.34
C GLY A 43 6.13 18.07 0.20
N SER A 44 6.59 17.00 -0.44
CA SER A 44 8.02 16.73 -0.61
C SER A 44 8.72 17.78 -1.46
N GLU A 45 9.95 18.11 -1.08
CA GLU A 45 10.86 18.85 -1.96
C GLU A 45 11.50 17.89 -2.95
N LYS A 46 11.83 16.68 -2.49
CA LYS A 46 12.34 15.61 -3.35
C LYS A 46 11.16 14.73 -3.75
N SER A 47 10.57 15.05 -4.87
CA SER A 47 9.35 14.39 -5.33
C SER A 47 9.60 12.98 -5.83
N SER A 48 8.64 12.11 -5.64
CA SER A 48 8.65 10.74 -6.17
C SER A 48 7.94 10.64 -7.51
N LYS A 49 7.50 11.76 -8.07
CA LYS A 49 6.67 11.75 -9.27
C LYS A 49 7.31 11.03 -10.45
N GLU A 50 8.59 11.26 -10.70
CA GLU A 50 9.27 10.60 -11.82
C GLU A 50 9.36 9.09 -11.62
N VAL A 51 9.64 8.68 -10.38
CA VAL A 51 9.68 7.26 -10.04
C VAL A 51 8.32 6.64 -10.27
N VAL A 52 7.26 7.28 -9.78
CA VAL A 52 5.90 6.78 -9.95
C VAL A 52 5.55 6.65 -11.42
N ASN A 53 5.87 7.68 -12.21
CA ASN A 53 5.57 7.66 -13.65
C ASN A 53 6.26 6.49 -14.36
N SER A 54 7.44 6.10 -13.90
CA SER A 54 8.17 4.99 -14.52
C SER A 54 7.49 3.64 -14.29
N TYR A 55 6.54 3.56 -13.36
CA TYR A 55 5.81 2.33 -13.07
C TYR A 55 4.37 2.34 -13.57
N ASN A 56 3.93 3.43 -14.20
CA ASN A 56 2.54 3.54 -14.68
C ASN A 56 2.14 2.44 -15.67
N ASP A 57 3.09 1.95 -16.46
CA ASP A 57 2.82 0.88 -17.42
C ASP A 57 2.68 -0.48 -16.75
N LYS A 58 3.24 -0.63 -15.56
CA LYS A 58 3.31 -1.92 -14.88
C LYS A 58 2.31 -2.06 -13.75
N LEU A 59 1.90 -0.94 -13.16
CA LEU A 59 1.07 -0.93 -11.97
C LEU A 59 -0.06 0.08 -12.13
N ASN A 60 -1.18 -0.21 -11.47
CA ASN A 60 -2.34 0.68 -11.45
C ASN A 60 -2.13 1.70 -10.33
N ILE A 61 -1.47 2.82 -10.63
CA ILE A 61 -1.07 3.81 -9.65
C ILE A 61 -1.81 5.13 -9.84
N PHE A 62 -2.26 5.69 -8.74
CA PHE A 62 -2.83 7.04 -8.67
C PHE A 62 -1.94 7.87 -7.76
N TYR A 63 -1.43 8.98 -8.28
CA TYR A 63 -0.49 9.83 -7.58
C TYR A 63 -1.12 11.18 -7.23
N TYR A 64 -0.98 11.59 -5.99
CA TYR A 64 -1.50 12.87 -5.50
C TYR A 64 -0.42 13.62 -4.74
N PHE A 65 -0.30 14.91 -5.02
CA PHE A 65 0.62 15.78 -4.29
C PHE A 65 -0.23 16.72 -3.45
N ILE A 66 0.00 16.73 -2.14
CA ILE A 66 -0.73 17.61 -1.23
C ILE A 66 0.26 18.47 -0.45
N LYS A 67 -0.26 19.53 0.21
CA LYS A 67 0.56 20.32 1.13
C LYS A 67 0.96 19.44 2.30
N ASN A 68 2.15 19.72 2.84
CA ASN A 68 2.63 18.96 4.00
C ASN A 68 1.66 19.10 5.16
N ARG A 69 1.06 17.99 5.57
CA ARG A 69 0.09 17.96 6.67
C ARG A 69 0.38 16.86 7.67
N GLY A 70 1.42 16.07 7.42
CA GLY A 70 1.79 14.97 8.28
C GLY A 70 1.23 13.63 7.76
N PRO A 71 1.85 12.52 8.21
CA PRO A 71 1.51 11.20 7.68
C PRO A 71 0.07 10.78 7.93
N ALA A 72 -0.51 11.14 9.07
CA ALA A 72 -1.89 10.75 9.37
C ALA A 72 -2.88 11.37 8.39
N LEU A 73 -2.75 12.66 8.11
CA LEU A 73 -3.64 13.33 7.16
C LEU A 73 -3.39 12.88 5.74
N ALA A 74 -2.13 12.60 5.39
CA ALA A 74 -1.82 12.07 4.07
C ALA A 74 -2.47 10.71 3.87
N ARG A 75 -2.40 9.83 4.85
CA ARG A 75 -3.06 8.52 4.78
C ARG A 75 -4.58 8.66 4.68
N ASN A 76 -5.16 9.57 5.46
CA ASN A 76 -6.61 9.82 5.38
C ASN A 76 -7.01 10.30 4.00
N PHE A 77 -6.20 11.15 3.39
CA PHE A 77 -6.45 11.58 2.02
C PHE A 77 -6.44 10.38 1.06
N GLY A 78 -5.44 9.50 1.21
CA GLY A 78 -5.35 8.30 0.39
C GLY A 78 -6.56 7.39 0.56
N VAL A 79 -7.03 7.23 1.79
CA VAL A 79 -8.23 6.44 2.07
C VAL A 79 -9.44 7.00 1.34
N SER A 80 -9.56 8.33 1.30
CA SER A 80 -10.69 8.98 0.62
C SER A 80 -10.71 8.70 -0.89
N LYS A 81 -9.57 8.31 -1.46
CA LYS A 81 -9.44 7.99 -2.88
C LYS A 81 -9.51 6.48 -3.16
N SER A 82 -9.56 5.68 -2.12
CA SER A 82 -9.52 4.22 -2.25
C SER A 82 -10.85 3.64 -2.68
N LYS A 83 -10.80 2.63 -3.56
CA LYS A 83 -11.97 1.95 -4.09
C LYS A 83 -11.99 0.46 -3.77
N GLY A 84 -10.94 -0.06 -3.15
CA GLY A 84 -10.83 -1.47 -2.84
C GLY A 84 -11.69 -1.91 -1.67
N GLU A 85 -11.91 -3.21 -1.57
CA GLU A 85 -12.60 -3.79 -0.42
C GLU A 85 -11.78 -3.64 0.85
N TRP A 86 -10.46 -3.79 0.72
CA TRP A 86 -9.53 -3.69 1.84
C TRP A 86 -8.54 -2.57 1.58
N ILE A 87 -8.17 -1.87 2.61
CA ILE A 87 -7.15 -0.84 2.54
C ILE A 87 -5.92 -1.35 3.26
N ILE A 88 -4.79 -1.30 2.57
CA ILE A 88 -3.50 -1.71 3.12
C ILE A 88 -2.59 -0.50 3.15
N PHE A 89 -2.00 -0.23 4.30
CA PHE A 89 -1.03 0.85 4.42
C PHE A 89 0.38 0.26 4.40
N PHE A 90 1.19 0.75 3.48
CA PHE A 90 2.62 0.45 3.48
C PHE A 90 3.38 1.70 3.85
N ASP A 91 4.41 1.53 4.65
CA ASP A 91 5.38 2.59 4.87
C ASP A 91 6.24 2.73 3.62
N SER A 92 6.64 3.97 3.32
CA SER A 92 7.36 4.25 2.08
C SER A 92 8.74 3.56 2.01
N ASP A 93 9.28 3.12 3.14
CA ASP A 93 10.60 2.51 3.23
C ASP A 93 10.58 0.99 3.38
N CYS A 94 9.46 0.34 3.08
CA CYS A 94 9.39 -1.11 3.15
C CYS A 94 9.43 -1.75 1.76
N THR A 95 9.66 -3.07 1.73
CA THR A 95 9.52 -3.88 0.54
C THR A 95 8.71 -5.10 0.91
N ILE A 96 8.10 -5.75 -0.08
CA ILE A 96 7.23 -6.88 0.19
C ILE A 96 7.68 -8.11 -0.59
N PRO A 97 7.45 -9.31 -0.05
CA PRO A 97 7.81 -10.55 -0.76
C PRO A 97 6.87 -10.79 -1.94
N SER A 98 7.34 -11.55 -2.92
CA SER A 98 6.63 -11.76 -4.18
C SER A 98 5.27 -12.45 -4.01
N ASN A 99 5.06 -13.16 -2.93
CA ASN A 99 3.80 -13.87 -2.67
C ASN A 99 2.90 -13.14 -1.67
N TYR A 100 3.19 -11.87 -1.39
CA TYR A 100 2.52 -11.12 -0.33
C TYR A 100 0.99 -11.15 -0.45
N PHE A 101 0.46 -10.76 -1.61
CA PHE A 101 -0.99 -10.62 -1.76
C PHE A 101 -1.70 -11.96 -1.81
N PHE A 102 -1.06 -12.99 -2.34
CA PHE A 102 -1.63 -14.34 -2.30
C PHE A 102 -1.78 -14.81 -0.85
N GLU A 103 -0.77 -14.56 -0.04
CA GLU A 103 -0.81 -14.96 1.36
C GLU A 103 -1.84 -14.15 2.15
N VAL A 104 -1.95 -12.86 1.88
CA VAL A 104 -2.94 -12.02 2.53
C VAL A 104 -4.35 -12.50 2.19
N GLU A 105 -4.63 -12.72 0.91
CA GLU A 105 -5.94 -13.16 0.48
C GLU A 105 -6.31 -14.51 1.10
N LYS A 106 -5.35 -15.42 1.12
CA LYS A 106 -5.53 -16.72 1.75
C LYS A 106 -5.85 -16.59 3.23
N TYR A 107 -5.14 -15.72 3.93
CA TYR A 107 -5.37 -15.45 5.33
C TYR A 107 -6.78 -14.88 5.58
N LEU A 108 -7.19 -13.92 4.77
CA LEU A 108 -8.48 -13.29 4.91
C LEU A 108 -9.63 -14.28 4.69
N LYS A 109 -9.50 -15.16 3.71
CA LYS A 109 -10.50 -16.19 3.45
C LYS A 109 -10.61 -17.18 4.61
N LYS A 110 -9.48 -17.54 5.17
CA LYS A 110 -9.42 -18.54 6.24
C LYS A 110 -9.99 -18.03 7.56
N LYS A 111 -9.76 -16.75 7.86
CA LYS A 111 -10.12 -16.19 9.18
C LYS A 111 -11.46 -15.50 9.23
N SER A 112 -12.05 -15.19 8.10
CA SER A 112 -13.35 -14.50 8.06
C SER A 112 -13.36 -13.23 8.93
N ILE A 113 -12.34 -12.39 8.78
CA ILE A 113 -12.16 -11.19 9.59
C ILE A 113 -12.45 -9.93 8.78
N ASN A 114 -12.76 -8.84 9.50
CA ASN A 114 -12.99 -7.54 8.87
C ASN A 114 -11.72 -6.71 8.78
N PHE A 115 -10.70 -7.09 9.51
CA PHE A 115 -9.41 -6.42 9.46
C PHE A 115 -8.36 -7.34 10.03
N TYR A 116 -7.11 -7.02 9.77
CA TYR A 116 -6.00 -7.71 10.38
C TYR A 116 -4.80 -6.76 10.45
N GLY A 117 -3.80 -7.16 11.20
CA GLY A 117 -2.63 -6.33 11.43
C GLY A 117 -2.22 -6.45 12.88
N GLY A 118 -1.01 -6.04 13.16
CA GLY A 118 -0.49 -6.12 14.51
C GLY A 118 0.09 -7.48 14.86
N PRO A 119 0.96 -7.51 15.85
CA PRO A 119 1.71 -8.72 16.18
C PRO A 119 0.84 -9.87 16.66
N ASP A 120 -0.23 -9.56 17.35
CA ASP A 120 -1.06 -10.58 17.99
C ASP A 120 -1.90 -11.40 17.03
N MET A 121 -2.02 -10.94 15.81
CA MET A 121 -2.89 -11.59 14.84
C MET A 121 -2.13 -12.42 13.82
N MET A 122 -0.82 -12.38 13.87
CA MET A 122 0.02 -13.01 12.87
C MET A 122 0.89 -14.08 13.52
N ASP A 123 1.02 -15.22 12.86
CA ASP A 123 2.01 -16.18 13.27
C ASP A 123 3.36 -15.83 12.64
N LYS A 124 4.36 -16.64 12.87
CA LYS A 124 5.71 -16.33 12.39
C LYS A 124 5.83 -16.25 10.88
N SER A 125 4.99 -16.96 10.16
CA SER A 125 5.03 -16.94 8.71
C SER A 125 4.57 -15.60 8.14
N PHE A 126 3.89 -14.80 8.94
CA PHE A 126 3.41 -13.50 8.52
C PHE A 126 4.17 -12.34 9.14
N SER A 127 5.31 -12.60 9.77
CA SER A 127 6.07 -11.54 10.43
C SER A 127 6.43 -10.39 9.48
N TYR A 128 6.68 -10.72 8.23
CA TYR A 128 6.97 -9.70 7.22
C TYR A 128 5.75 -8.82 6.95
N LEU A 129 4.57 -9.41 6.94
CA LEU A 129 3.33 -8.65 6.76
C LEU A 129 3.13 -7.65 7.88
N GLN A 130 3.48 -8.02 9.10
CA GLN A 130 3.36 -7.12 10.24
C GLN A 130 4.20 -5.86 10.07
N LYS A 131 5.35 -5.99 9.44
CA LYS A 131 6.22 -4.84 9.18
C LYS A 131 5.71 -3.98 8.04
N SER A 132 5.05 -4.59 7.09
CA SER A 132 4.58 -3.91 5.88
C SER A 132 3.20 -3.29 6.03
N ILE A 133 2.36 -3.88 6.84
CA ILE A 133 1.00 -3.41 7.02
C ILE A 133 0.90 -2.55 8.26
N ASN A 134 0.41 -1.35 8.08
CA ASN A 134 0.16 -0.45 9.17
C ASN A 134 -1.35 -0.33 9.33
N PHE A 135 -1.90 -1.09 10.19
CA PHE A 135 -3.29 -1.12 10.64
C PHE A 135 -4.30 -0.37 9.80
N SER A 136 -4.72 -1.00 8.76
CA SER A 136 -5.67 -0.41 7.83
C SER A 136 -7.03 -0.12 8.45
N MET A 137 -7.31 -0.71 9.57
CA MET A 137 -8.62 -0.59 10.17
C MET A 137 -8.74 0.49 11.22
N THR A 138 -7.76 1.30 11.37
CA THR A 138 -7.81 2.36 12.37
C THR A 138 -8.57 3.57 11.93
N SER A 139 -9.25 3.46 10.87
CA SER A 139 -10.10 4.54 10.42
C SER A 139 -11.14 4.91 11.44
#